data_36e87f6dc5c5be54aac4a1e63b5768ec
#
_entry.id   36e87f6dc5c5be54aac4a1e63b5768ec
#
_cell.length_a   1.000
_cell.length_b   1.000
_cell.length_c   1.000
_cell.angle_alpha   90.00
_cell.angle_beta   90.00
_cell.angle_gamma   90.00
#
_symmetry.space_group_name_H-M   'P 1'
#
loop_
_entity.id
_entity.type
_entity.pdbx_description
1 polymer ?
#
loop_
_entity_poly.entity_id
_entity_poly.type
_entity_poly.pdbx_seq_one_letter_code
_entity_poly.pdbx_strand_id
1 'polypeptide(L)'
;VQLDVLKALGDNTRYAIYLELARATRPLSTADVAEALGLHANTIRPHLDRMRDAGLLAVEVSGRGDIGRPQHRYSVAPDAPSLGLEPPTMPVLAAMVLAMAKRLGASADDAQAVGDDEGRTRARRYASAPSALEALVSDLDRLGFDPVVSDAENSGGAAADDGAAVVAFANCPFADLAREHPELVCGLHRGMVAGFVTEMGDAEIRDFCALTSRTPCRVTVAAR
;
A
#
# COMPACT_ATOMS: atom_id res chain seq x y z
N VAL A 1 -6.97 -7.30 -3.67
CA VAL A 1 -6.13 -8.52 -3.74
C VAL A 1 -6.70 -9.42 -4.81
N GLN A 2 -5.93 -9.69 -5.85
CA GLN A 2 -6.38 -10.55 -6.94
C GLN A 2 -6.59 -11.98 -6.42
N LEU A 3 -7.80 -12.52 -6.58
CA LEU A 3 -8.18 -13.84 -6.11
C LEU A 3 -7.24 -14.95 -6.64
N ASP A 4 -6.66 -14.75 -7.84
CA ASP A 4 -5.74 -15.69 -8.46
C ASP A 4 -4.40 -15.77 -7.73
N VAL A 5 -3.93 -14.67 -7.13
CA VAL A 5 -2.74 -14.64 -6.28
C VAL A 5 -2.96 -15.45 -5.00
N LEU A 6 -4.11 -15.27 -4.34
CA LEU A 6 -4.46 -16.07 -3.16
C LEU A 6 -4.61 -17.54 -3.50
N LYS A 7 -5.25 -17.88 -4.62
CA LYS A 7 -5.33 -19.27 -5.12
C LYS A 7 -3.97 -19.85 -5.45
N ALA A 8 -3.06 -19.03 -6.01
CA ALA A 8 -1.70 -19.48 -6.30
C ALA A 8 -0.94 -19.84 -5.01
N LEU A 9 -1.14 -19.11 -3.91
CA LEU A 9 -0.46 -19.34 -2.63
C LEU A 9 -1.20 -20.29 -1.68
N GLY A 10 -2.41 -20.73 -2.02
CA GLY A 10 -3.17 -21.72 -1.24
C GLY A 10 -2.57 -23.14 -1.20
N ASP A 11 -1.36 -23.32 -1.73
CA ASP A 11 -0.61 -24.58 -1.73
C ASP A 11 0.68 -24.39 -0.91
N ASN A 12 0.92 -25.30 0.02
CA ASN A 12 2.04 -25.21 0.95
C ASN A 12 3.41 -25.12 0.25
N THR A 13 3.59 -25.84 -0.86
CA THR A 13 4.85 -25.83 -1.61
C THR A 13 5.05 -24.46 -2.28
N ARG A 14 4.00 -23.86 -2.88
CA ARG A 14 4.10 -22.53 -3.48
C ARG A 14 4.33 -21.45 -2.43
N TYR A 15 3.71 -21.59 -1.28
CA TYR A 15 3.97 -20.71 -0.15
C TYR A 15 5.43 -20.78 0.31
N ALA A 16 5.99 -22.00 0.45
CA ALA A 16 7.41 -22.19 0.80
C ALA A 16 8.35 -21.59 -0.26
N ILE A 17 8.05 -21.80 -1.56
CA ILE A 17 8.80 -21.20 -2.67
C ILE A 17 8.75 -19.66 -2.59
N TYR A 18 7.57 -19.09 -2.32
CA TYR A 18 7.43 -17.63 -2.17
C TYR A 18 8.30 -17.07 -1.07
N LEU A 19 8.30 -17.71 0.12
CA LEU A 19 9.13 -17.27 1.25
C LEU A 19 10.62 -17.36 0.94
N GLU A 20 11.06 -18.40 0.22
CA GLU A 20 12.45 -18.57 -0.16
C GLU A 20 12.90 -17.48 -1.14
N LEU A 21 12.07 -17.18 -2.15
CA LEU A 21 12.33 -16.11 -3.11
C LEU A 21 12.29 -14.71 -2.48
N ALA A 22 11.36 -14.48 -1.53
CA ALA A 22 11.23 -13.20 -0.83
C ALA A 22 12.43 -12.88 0.08
N ARG A 23 13.11 -13.92 0.59
CA ARG A 23 14.32 -13.77 1.42
C ARG A 23 15.60 -13.68 0.61
N ALA A 24 15.56 -14.10 -0.66
CA ALA A 24 16.74 -14.16 -1.49
C ALA A 24 17.22 -12.76 -1.89
N THR A 25 18.53 -12.53 -1.78
CA THR A 25 19.18 -11.27 -2.19
C THR A 25 19.51 -11.22 -3.68
N ARG A 26 19.25 -12.30 -4.42
CA ARG A 26 19.46 -12.45 -5.86
C ARG A 26 18.39 -13.36 -6.44
N PRO A 27 18.08 -13.27 -7.75
CA PRO A 27 17.18 -14.20 -8.41
C PRO A 27 17.70 -15.65 -8.32
N LEU A 28 16.81 -16.60 -7.97
CA LEU A 28 17.14 -18.02 -7.78
C LEU A 28 16.73 -18.83 -9.01
N SER A 29 17.54 -19.85 -9.35
CA SER A 29 17.18 -20.85 -10.35
C SER A 29 16.22 -21.90 -9.77
N THR A 30 15.58 -22.70 -10.64
CA THR A 30 14.79 -23.85 -10.19
C THR A 30 15.60 -24.83 -9.34
N ALA A 31 16.90 -24.98 -9.61
CA ALA A 31 17.78 -25.85 -8.86
C ALA A 31 18.07 -25.28 -7.47
N ASP A 32 18.35 -23.97 -7.36
CA ASP A 32 18.58 -23.29 -6.07
C ASP A 32 17.36 -23.47 -5.14
N VAL A 33 16.14 -23.24 -5.67
CA VAL A 33 14.89 -23.41 -4.91
C VAL A 33 14.65 -24.87 -4.51
N ALA A 34 14.92 -25.80 -5.42
CA ALA A 34 14.76 -27.23 -5.17
C ALA A 34 15.69 -27.70 -4.04
N GLU A 35 16.94 -27.26 -4.06
CA GLU A 35 17.94 -27.53 -3.02
C GLU A 35 17.50 -26.95 -1.67
N ALA A 36 17.12 -25.68 -1.64
CA ALA A 36 16.69 -24.99 -0.41
C ALA A 36 15.49 -25.67 0.27
N LEU A 37 14.56 -26.20 -0.52
CA LEU A 37 13.34 -26.83 0.00
C LEU A 37 13.46 -28.37 0.14
N GLY A 38 14.60 -28.97 -0.23
CA GLY A 38 14.78 -30.42 -0.20
C GLY A 38 13.86 -31.17 -1.17
N LEU A 39 13.48 -30.56 -2.30
CA LEU A 39 12.56 -31.11 -3.29
C LEU A 39 13.26 -31.31 -4.64
N HIS A 40 12.68 -32.15 -5.49
CA HIS A 40 13.21 -32.35 -6.83
C HIS A 40 12.85 -31.17 -7.76
N ALA A 41 13.76 -30.74 -8.65
CA ALA A 41 13.55 -29.62 -9.57
C ALA A 41 12.30 -29.79 -10.47
N ASN A 42 11.95 -31.02 -10.84
CA ASN A 42 10.73 -31.30 -11.61
C ASN A 42 9.43 -31.04 -10.81
N THR A 43 9.51 -31.14 -9.48
CA THR A 43 8.38 -30.78 -8.58
C THR A 43 8.26 -29.26 -8.47
N ILE A 44 9.37 -28.55 -8.39
CA ILE A 44 9.41 -27.09 -8.23
C ILE A 44 8.94 -26.34 -9.49
N ARG A 45 9.34 -26.82 -10.68
CA ARG A 45 9.09 -26.12 -11.95
C ARG A 45 7.61 -25.78 -12.21
N PRO A 46 6.64 -26.70 -12.06
CA PRO A 46 5.23 -26.39 -12.27
C PRO A 46 4.68 -25.34 -11.28
N HIS A 47 5.22 -25.30 -10.05
CA HIS A 47 4.85 -24.30 -9.06
C HIS A 47 5.37 -22.91 -9.44
N LEU A 48 6.65 -22.81 -9.87
CA LEU A 48 7.23 -21.55 -10.35
C LEU A 48 6.49 -21.02 -11.58
N ASP A 49 6.15 -21.88 -12.55
CA ASP A 49 5.39 -21.49 -13.73
C ASP A 49 4.01 -20.93 -13.35
N ARG A 50 3.28 -21.61 -12.46
CA ARG A 50 1.97 -21.16 -12.00
C ARG A 50 2.02 -19.85 -11.22
N MET A 51 3.06 -19.63 -10.41
CA MET A 51 3.26 -18.38 -9.68
C MET A 51 3.65 -17.22 -10.60
N ARG A 52 4.47 -17.49 -11.64
CA ARG A 52 4.78 -16.52 -12.70
C ARG A 52 3.49 -16.12 -13.45
N ASP A 53 2.69 -17.10 -13.86
CA ASP A 53 1.47 -16.86 -14.63
C ASP A 53 0.40 -16.09 -13.81
N ALA A 54 0.47 -16.20 -12.47
CA ALA A 54 -0.34 -15.40 -11.54
C ALA A 54 0.26 -13.98 -11.27
N GLY A 55 1.38 -13.61 -11.88
CA GLY A 55 2.02 -12.32 -11.69
C GLY A 55 2.78 -12.16 -10.36
N LEU A 56 3.01 -13.24 -9.64
CA LEU A 56 3.77 -13.21 -8.38
C LEU A 56 5.28 -13.18 -8.59
N LEU A 57 5.77 -13.73 -9.71
CA LEU A 57 7.20 -13.87 -9.97
C LEU A 57 7.61 -13.17 -11.27
N ALA A 58 8.74 -12.46 -11.19
CA ALA A 58 9.51 -12.04 -12.35
C ALA A 58 10.50 -13.15 -12.75
N VAL A 59 10.79 -13.25 -14.05
CA VAL A 59 11.70 -14.23 -14.62
C VAL A 59 12.78 -13.52 -15.43
N GLU A 60 14.03 -13.83 -15.10
CA GLU A 60 15.18 -13.38 -15.87
C GLU A 60 15.81 -14.60 -16.57
N VAL A 61 16.31 -14.41 -17.79
CA VAL A 61 17.05 -15.44 -18.50
C VAL A 61 18.55 -15.13 -18.39
N SER A 62 19.25 -15.91 -17.61
CA SER A 62 20.72 -15.82 -17.51
C SER A 62 21.37 -16.71 -18.54
N GLY A 63 22.30 -16.13 -19.36
CA GLY A 63 23.02 -16.92 -20.36
C GLY A 63 23.47 -16.19 -21.63
N ARG A 64 23.66 -14.90 -21.61
CA ARG A 64 24.43 -14.24 -22.68
C ARG A 64 25.92 -14.40 -22.39
N GLY A 65 26.51 -15.52 -22.82
CA GLY A 65 27.97 -15.69 -22.83
C GLY A 65 28.51 -16.99 -22.24
N ASP A 66 27.73 -17.76 -21.51
CA ASP A 66 28.17 -19.04 -20.96
C ASP A 66 27.79 -20.22 -21.88
N ILE A 67 28.69 -21.19 -22.00
CA ILE A 67 28.47 -22.46 -22.71
C ILE A 67 27.46 -23.26 -21.91
N GLY A 68 26.17 -23.17 -22.26
CA GLY A 68 25.11 -23.90 -21.60
C GLY A 68 23.71 -23.48 -22.03
N ARG A 69 22.71 -24.30 -21.65
CA ARG A 69 21.29 -23.96 -21.87
C ARG A 69 20.91 -22.76 -21.01
N PRO A 70 20.25 -21.71 -21.56
CA PRO A 70 19.78 -20.58 -20.78
C PRO A 70 19.00 -21.03 -19.54
N GLN A 71 19.35 -20.50 -18.37
CA GLN A 71 18.66 -20.80 -17.13
C GLN A 71 17.67 -19.68 -16.79
N HIS A 72 16.45 -20.07 -16.45
CA HIS A 72 15.48 -19.16 -15.84
C HIS A 72 15.84 -18.93 -14.38
N ARG A 73 15.87 -17.67 -13.97
CA ARG A 73 16.00 -17.24 -12.59
C ARG A 73 14.75 -16.47 -12.19
N TYR A 74 14.31 -16.70 -10.99
CA TYR A 74 13.04 -16.20 -10.47
C TYR A 74 13.30 -15.28 -9.27
N SER A 75 12.52 -14.20 -9.19
CA SER A 75 12.41 -13.30 -8.04
C SER A 75 10.94 -12.96 -7.82
N VAL A 76 10.59 -12.44 -6.64
CA VAL A 76 9.26 -11.84 -6.44
C VAL A 76 9.12 -10.66 -7.40
N ALA A 77 7.99 -10.55 -8.10
CA ALA A 77 7.77 -9.47 -9.06
C ALA A 77 7.70 -8.12 -8.32
N PRO A 78 8.32 -7.04 -8.86
CA PRO A 78 8.34 -5.73 -8.19
C PRO A 78 6.95 -5.14 -7.95
N ASP A 79 5.99 -5.50 -8.78
CA ASP A 79 4.59 -5.08 -8.74
C ASP A 79 3.66 -6.15 -8.13
N ALA A 80 4.23 -7.24 -7.59
CA ALA A 80 3.44 -8.23 -6.86
C ALA A 80 2.78 -7.58 -5.65
N PRO A 81 1.50 -7.89 -5.38
CA PRO A 81 0.84 -7.37 -4.20
C PRO A 81 1.55 -7.87 -2.94
N SER A 82 1.82 -6.97 -1.99
CA SER A 82 2.29 -7.38 -0.67
C SER A 82 1.22 -8.23 0.01
N LEU A 83 1.64 -9.36 0.53
CA LEU A 83 0.76 -10.33 1.18
C LEU A 83 0.85 -10.25 2.71
N GLY A 84 1.65 -9.31 3.23
CA GLY A 84 1.91 -9.18 4.65
C GLY A 84 2.71 -10.35 5.24
N LEU A 85 3.36 -11.14 4.39
CA LEU A 85 4.15 -12.33 4.76
C LEU A 85 5.64 -12.01 4.86
N GLU A 86 6.04 -10.85 4.37
CA GLU A 86 7.40 -10.35 4.45
C GLU A 86 7.74 -9.99 5.91
N PRO A 87 9.03 -10.10 6.31
CA PRO A 87 9.46 -9.59 7.59
C PRO A 87 9.03 -8.12 7.76
N PRO A 88 8.61 -7.68 8.96
CA PRO A 88 8.08 -6.33 9.20
C PRO A 88 9.18 -5.25 9.21
N THR A 89 10.08 -5.29 8.22
CA THR A 89 11.22 -4.38 8.11
C THR A 89 10.79 -2.94 7.83
N MET A 90 9.79 -2.75 6.97
CA MET A 90 9.29 -1.40 6.65
C MET A 90 8.56 -0.75 7.85
N PRO A 91 7.66 -1.43 8.57
CA PRO A 91 7.11 -0.89 9.81
C PRO A 91 8.17 -0.53 10.85
N VAL A 92 9.20 -1.37 11.04
CA VAL A 92 10.31 -1.08 11.96
C VAL A 92 11.09 0.16 11.50
N LEU A 93 11.43 0.26 10.21
CA LEU A 93 12.10 1.45 9.67
C LEU A 93 11.24 2.70 9.85
N ALA A 94 9.95 2.63 9.55
CA ALA A 94 9.03 3.75 9.73
C ALA A 94 8.96 4.21 11.18
N ALA A 95 8.88 3.29 12.14
CA ALA A 95 8.93 3.62 13.57
C ALA A 95 10.24 4.33 13.96
N MET A 96 11.38 3.83 13.46
CA MET A 96 12.69 4.47 13.70
C MET A 96 12.77 5.88 13.11
N VAL A 97 12.26 6.10 11.89
CA VAL A 97 12.23 7.41 11.23
C VAL A 97 11.32 8.37 11.98
N LEU A 98 10.13 7.93 12.44
CA LEU A 98 9.22 8.74 13.26
C LEU A 98 9.86 9.11 14.61
N ALA A 99 10.53 8.16 15.26
CA ALA A 99 11.26 8.44 16.51
C ALA A 99 12.40 9.45 16.29
N MET A 100 13.10 9.36 15.16
CA MET A 100 14.14 10.34 14.78
C MET A 100 13.53 11.72 14.54
N ALA A 101 12.44 11.81 13.77
CA ALA A 101 11.73 13.06 13.50
C ALA A 101 11.31 13.74 14.80
N LYS A 102 10.71 12.98 15.74
CA LYS A 102 10.34 13.47 17.06
C LYS A 102 11.52 14.00 17.85
N ARG A 103 12.68 13.32 17.83
CA ARG A 103 13.90 13.80 18.50
C ARG A 103 14.45 15.09 17.90
N LEU A 104 14.23 15.30 16.60
CA LEU A 104 14.60 16.52 15.88
C LEU A 104 13.58 17.66 16.06
N GLY A 105 12.51 17.43 16.83
CA GLY A 105 11.50 18.43 17.15
C GLY A 105 10.46 18.64 16.06
N ALA A 106 10.25 17.66 15.15
CA ALA A 106 9.21 17.76 14.13
C ALA A 106 7.82 17.91 14.78
N SER A 107 7.06 18.88 14.29
CA SER A 107 5.73 19.23 14.75
C SER A 107 4.64 18.54 13.90
N ALA A 108 3.38 18.62 14.35
CA ALA A 108 2.23 18.20 13.55
C ALA A 108 2.10 19.01 12.26
N ASP A 109 2.48 20.30 12.27
CA ASP A 109 2.43 21.16 11.09
C ASP A 109 3.50 20.77 10.06
N ASP A 110 4.73 20.42 10.52
CA ASP A 110 5.77 19.87 9.64
C ASP A 110 5.30 18.57 8.98
N ALA A 111 4.69 17.70 9.76
CA ALA A 111 4.14 16.44 9.26
C ALA A 111 3.01 16.70 8.25
N GLN A 112 2.12 17.67 8.51
CA GLN A 112 1.06 18.03 7.59
C GLN A 112 1.60 18.60 6.27
N ALA A 113 2.65 19.44 6.32
CA ALA A 113 3.29 19.98 5.12
C ALA A 113 3.90 18.86 4.25
N VAL A 114 4.61 17.91 4.87
CA VAL A 114 5.16 16.74 4.15
C VAL A 114 4.04 15.89 3.54
N GLY A 115 2.94 15.70 4.27
CA GLY A 115 1.76 15.01 3.76
C GLY A 115 1.14 15.73 2.57
N ASP A 116 1.02 17.07 2.61
CA ASP A 116 0.46 17.89 1.52
C ASP A 116 1.26 17.71 0.21
N ASP A 117 2.59 17.75 0.28
CA ASP A 117 3.45 17.53 -0.87
C ASP A 117 3.26 16.13 -1.50
N GLU A 118 3.16 15.10 -0.66
CA GLU A 118 2.88 13.74 -1.13
C GLU A 118 1.48 13.65 -1.74
N GLY A 119 0.47 14.23 -1.10
CA GLY A 119 -0.91 14.27 -1.61
C GLY A 119 -1.00 14.87 -3.01
N ARG A 120 -0.36 16.03 -3.23
CA ARG A 120 -0.26 16.67 -4.55
C ARG A 120 0.41 15.75 -5.58
N THR A 121 1.50 15.12 -5.20
CA THR A 121 2.24 14.19 -6.07
C THR A 121 1.37 13.01 -6.49
N ARG A 122 0.57 12.48 -5.56
CA ARG A 122 -0.33 11.36 -5.81
C ARG A 122 -1.51 11.74 -6.71
N ALA A 123 -2.11 12.91 -6.49
CA ALA A 123 -3.24 13.42 -7.27
C ALA A 123 -2.95 13.49 -8.78
N ARG A 124 -1.71 13.79 -9.18
CA ARG A 124 -1.30 13.86 -10.59
C ARG A 124 -1.52 12.55 -11.36
N ARG A 125 -1.58 11.42 -10.68
CA ARG A 125 -1.89 10.12 -11.30
C ARG A 125 -3.35 10.00 -11.71
N TYR A 126 -4.19 10.88 -11.19
CA TYR A 126 -5.64 10.90 -11.36
C TYR A 126 -6.13 12.11 -12.18
N ALA A 127 -5.28 12.74 -12.96
CA ALA A 127 -5.61 13.93 -13.75
C ALA A 127 -6.80 13.74 -14.73
N SER A 128 -7.14 12.49 -15.08
CA SER A 128 -8.29 12.14 -15.92
C SER A 128 -9.50 11.61 -15.14
N ALA A 129 -9.48 11.66 -13.81
CA ALA A 129 -10.61 11.21 -13.00
C ALA A 129 -11.80 12.18 -13.13
N PRO A 130 -13.04 11.67 -13.03
CA PRO A 130 -14.25 12.51 -13.16
C PRO A 130 -14.39 13.56 -12.07
N SER A 131 -13.90 13.29 -10.85
CA SER A 131 -13.95 14.21 -9.71
C SER A 131 -12.84 13.94 -8.71
N ALA A 132 -12.53 14.95 -7.88
CA ALA A 132 -11.58 14.80 -6.77
C ALA A 132 -12.05 13.74 -5.75
N LEU A 133 -13.35 13.64 -5.50
CA LEU A 133 -13.89 12.65 -4.57
C LEU A 133 -13.64 11.22 -5.06
N GLU A 134 -13.97 10.91 -6.31
CA GLU A 134 -13.75 9.59 -6.89
C GLU A 134 -12.26 9.23 -6.94
N ALA A 135 -11.43 10.20 -7.33
CA ALA A 135 -9.98 10.04 -7.35
C ALA A 135 -9.41 9.76 -5.96
N LEU A 136 -9.83 10.54 -4.96
CA LEU A 136 -9.41 10.39 -3.56
C LEU A 136 -9.81 9.03 -3.01
N VAL A 137 -11.06 8.62 -3.21
CA VAL A 137 -11.56 7.30 -2.77
C VAL A 137 -10.75 6.18 -3.40
N SER A 138 -10.48 6.26 -4.71
CA SER A 138 -9.66 5.27 -5.41
C SER A 138 -8.22 5.20 -4.88
N ASP A 139 -7.60 6.36 -4.58
CA ASP A 139 -6.24 6.40 -4.03
C ASP A 139 -6.17 5.86 -2.60
N LEU A 140 -7.14 6.22 -1.76
CA LEU A 140 -7.25 5.73 -0.38
C LEU A 140 -7.50 4.22 -0.32
N ASP A 141 -8.35 3.69 -1.21
CA ASP A 141 -8.58 2.24 -1.32
C ASP A 141 -7.28 1.50 -1.66
N ARG A 142 -6.53 2.01 -2.64
CA ARG A 142 -5.21 1.45 -3.01
C ARG A 142 -4.18 1.50 -1.88
N LEU A 143 -4.30 2.46 -0.97
CA LEU A 143 -3.45 2.57 0.22
C LEU A 143 -3.94 1.67 1.37
N GLY A 144 -5.11 1.05 1.25
CA GLY A 144 -5.67 0.15 2.26
C GLY A 144 -6.45 0.85 3.37
N PHE A 145 -6.94 2.07 3.13
CA PHE A 145 -7.78 2.78 4.10
C PHE A 145 -9.23 2.29 4.13
N ASP A 146 -9.65 1.52 3.12
CA ASP A 146 -11.01 0.98 3.01
C ASP A 146 -12.08 2.09 3.15
N PRO A 147 -12.11 3.08 2.22
CA PRO A 147 -12.94 4.26 2.35
C PRO A 147 -14.43 3.95 2.14
N VAL A 148 -15.28 4.45 3.03
CA VAL A 148 -16.73 4.37 2.93
C VAL A 148 -17.28 5.78 2.73
N VAL A 149 -17.97 6.01 1.60
CA VAL A 149 -18.58 7.30 1.27
C VAL A 149 -20.03 7.31 1.73
N SER A 150 -20.44 8.40 2.38
CA SER A 150 -21.84 8.68 2.73
C SER A 150 -22.14 10.16 2.53
N ASP A 151 -23.42 10.49 2.32
CA ASP A 151 -23.86 11.87 2.27
C ASP A 151 -23.75 12.51 3.66
N ALA A 152 -23.36 13.79 3.72
CA ALA A 152 -23.15 14.50 4.99
C ALA A 152 -24.43 14.58 5.83
N GLU A 153 -25.61 14.62 5.20
CA GLU A 153 -26.92 14.66 5.86
C GLU A 153 -27.18 13.42 6.75
N ASN A 154 -26.68 12.25 6.37
CA ASN A 154 -26.90 10.99 7.09
C ASN A 154 -25.85 10.72 8.18
N SER A 155 -24.82 11.55 8.30
CA SER A 155 -23.65 11.27 9.16
C SER A 155 -23.68 11.99 10.52
N GLY A 156 -24.78 12.72 10.86
CA GLY A 156 -24.94 13.39 12.17
C GLY A 156 -23.94 14.54 12.42
N GLY A 157 -23.31 15.06 11.38
CA GLY A 157 -22.42 16.23 11.46
C GLY A 157 -23.20 17.55 11.43
N ALA A 158 -22.76 18.52 12.21
CA ALA A 158 -23.45 19.80 12.46
C ALA A 158 -23.42 20.82 11.30
N ALA A 159 -23.16 20.42 10.07
CA ALA A 159 -23.26 21.26 8.88
C ALA A 159 -23.66 20.39 7.68
N ALA A 160 -24.96 20.17 7.52
CA ALA A 160 -25.54 19.72 6.26
C ALA A 160 -25.40 20.86 5.25
N ASP A 161 -24.32 20.87 4.49
CA ASP A 161 -24.16 21.74 3.33
C ASP A 161 -24.51 20.89 2.10
N ASP A 162 -25.40 21.43 1.26
CA ASP A 162 -25.95 20.74 0.08
C ASP A 162 -24.81 20.30 -0.84
N GLY A 163 -24.55 18.97 -0.94
CA GLY A 163 -23.55 18.39 -1.82
C GLY A 163 -22.20 18.00 -1.19
N ALA A 164 -22.05 18.04 0.13
CA ALA A 164 -20.85 17.54 0.79
C ALA A 164 -20.92 16.01 1.03
N ALA A 165 -19.82 15.31 0.80
CA ALA A 165 -19.68 13.90 1.08
C ALA A 165 -18.74 13.66 2.28
N VAL A 166 -19.08 12.68 3.12
CA VAL A 166 -18.22 12.20 4.20
C VAL A 166 -17.54 10.92 3.75
N VAL A 167 -16.21 10.90 3.76
CA VAL A 167 -15.40 9.71 3.54
C VAL A 167 -14.89 9.24 4.89
N ALA A 168 -15.43 8.12 5.38
CA ALA A 168 -14.96 7.44 6.58
C ALA A 168 -13.95 6.36 6.21
N PHE A 169 -12.91 6.19 7.02
CA PHE A 169 -11.87 5.19 6.80
C PHE A 169 -12.15 3.98 7.70
N ALA A 170 -12.64 2.88 7.12
CA ALA A 170 -12.95 1.67 7.87
C ALA A 170 -11.70 0.97 8.40
N ASN A 171 -10.55 1.20 7.75
CA ASN A 171 -9.24 0.74 8.18
C ASN A 171 -8.24 1.90 8.21
N CYS A 172 -7.28 1.84 9.11
CA CYS A 172 -6.11 2.73 9.10
C CYS A 172 -4.84 1.89 8.94
N PRO A 173 -4.20 1.88 7.76
CA PRO A 173 -2.98 1.09 7.54
C PRO A 173 -1.81 1.58 8.40
N PHE A 174 -1.92 2.77 9.00
CA PHE A 174 -0.92 3.37 9.89
C PHE A 174 -1.27 3.22 11.38
N ALA A 175 -2.29 2.42 11.73
CA ALA A 175 -2.86 2.37 13.08
C ALA A 175 -1.83 2.12 14.19
N ASP A 176 -0.87 1.21 13.96
CA ASP A 176 0.16 0.89 14.94
C ASP A 176 1.08 2.09 15.19
N LEU A 177 1.57 2.73 14.13
CA LEU A 177 2.40 3.92 14.20
C LEU A 177 1.63 5.14 14.75
N ALA A 178 0.34 5.26 14.41
CA ALA A 178 -0.51 6.34 14.90
C ALA A 178 -0.80 6.23 16.40
N ARG A 179 -0.80 5.03 16.96
CA ARG A 179 -0.92 4.85 18.43
C ARG A 179 0.30 5.37 19.20
N GLU A 180 1.50 5.21 18.62
CA GLU A 180 2.76 5.64 19.26
C GLU A 180 3.09 7.12 18.95
N HIS A 181 2.72 7.61 17.77
CA HIS A 181 3.05 8.93 17.25
C HIS A 181 1.83 9.63 16.60
N PRO A 182 0.71 9.84 17.33
CA PRO A 182 -0.54 10.31 16.73
C PRO A 182 -0.40 11.66 16.04
N GLU A 183 0.32 12.60 16.63
CA GLU A 183 0.49 13.96 16.09
C GLU A 183 1.18 13.94 14.73
N LEU A 184 2.26 13.18 14.58
CA LEU A 184 3.00 13.09 13.33
C LEU A 184 2.24 12.27 12.29
N VAL A 185 1.77 11.07 12.64
CA VAL A 185 1.13 10.16 11.67
C VAL A 185 -0.22 10.69 11.21
N CYS A 186 -1.05 11.23 12.12
CA CYS A 186 -2.31 11.83 11.74
C CYS A 186 -2.11 13.17 11.01
N GLY A 187 -1.04 13.92 11.34
CA GLY A 187 -0.63 15.10 10.59
C GLY A 187 -0.25 14.78 9.14
N LEU A 188 0.60 13.78 8.92
CA LEU A 188 0.95 13.28 7.58
C LEU A 188 -0.29 12.88 6.77
N HIS A 189 -1.20 12.11 7.37
CA HIS A 189 -2.43 11.68 6.69
C HIS A 189 -3.36 12.85 6.37
N ARG A 190 -3.57 13.78 7.31
CA ARG A 190 -4.36 14.99 7.08
C ARG A 190 -3.79 15.80 5.92
N GLY A 191 -2.48 16.03 5.91
CA GLY A 191 -1.79 16.74 4.84
C GLY A 191 -1.96 16.04 3.50
N MET A 192 -1.76 14.73 3.46
CA MET A 192 -1.88 13.94 2.23
C MET A 192 -3.28 14.07 1.60
N VAL A 193 -4.34 13.97 2.39
CA VAL A 193 -5.71 14.16 1.90
C VAL A 193 -5.93 15.61 1.44
N ALA A 194 -5.43 16.61 2.19
CA ALA A 194 -5.58 18.02 1.86
C ALA A 194 -4.86 18.39 0.56
N GLY A 195 -3.60 17.98 0.42
CA GLY A 195 -2.81 18.22 -0.79
C GLY A 195 -3.40 17.56 -2.01
N PHE A 196 -3.92 16.33 -1.86
CA PHE A 196 -4.57 15.59 -2.93
C PHE A 196 -5.80 16.36 -3.48
N VAL A 197 -6.74 16.75 -2.60
CA VAL A 197 -7.95 17.47 -2.98
C VAL A 197 -7.61 18.84 -3.56
N THR A 198 -6.62 19.53 -2.99
CA THR A 198 -6.17 20.84 -3.49
C THR A 198 -5.61 20.76 -4.90
N GLU A 199 -4.80 19.74 -5.22
CA GLU A 199 -4.21 19.56 -6.55
C GLU A 199 -5.27 19.18 -7.59
N MET A 200 -6.31 18.43 -7.22
CA MET A 200 -7.44 18.12 -8.12
C MET A 200 -8.25 19.37 -8.48
N GLY A 201 -8.44 20.29 -7.54
CA GLY A 201 -8.92 21.65 -7.77
C GLY A 201 -10.45 21.86 -7.78
N ASP A 202 -11.24 20.80 -7.96
CA ASP A 202 -12.71 20.83 -8.08
C ASP A 202 -13.45 20.57 -6.76
N ALA A 203 -12.72 20.39 -5.66
CA ALA A 203 -13.26 20.15 -4.32
C ALA A 203 -12.46 20.85 -3.24
N GLU A 204 -13.00 20.89 -2.02
CA GLU A 204 -12.32 21.38 -0.82
C GLU A 204 -12.62 20.49 0.38
N ILE A 205 -11.70 20.47 1.35
CA ILE A 205 -11.92 19.80 2.62
C ILE A 205 -12.58 20.79 3.59
N ARG A 206 -13.73 20.40 4.13
CA ARG A 206 -14.45 21.15 5.17
C ARG A 206 -14.02 20.76 6.57
N ASP A 207 -13.82 19.47 6.81
CA ASP A 207 -13.44 18.94 8.12
C ASP A 207 -12.61 17.67 7.98
N PHE A 208 -11.73 17.45 8.96
CA PHE A 208 -10.95 16.23 9.09
C PHE A 208 -10.92 15.81 10.56
N CYS A 209 -11.63 14.74 10.88
CA CYS A 209 -11.64 14.14 12.21
C CYS A 209 -10.67 12.96 12.26
N ALA A 210 -9.65 13.08 13.11
CA ALA A 210 -8.72 11.99 13.35
C ALA A 210 -9.38 10.83 14.12
N LEU A 211 -8.77 9.64 14.00
CA LEU A 211 -9.20 8.43 14.71
C LEU A 211 -9.28 8.68 16.23
N THR A 212 -10.41 8.30 16.82
CA THR A 212 -10.59 8.25 18.26
C THR A 212 -10.93 6.82 18.68
N SER A 213 -10.95 6.54 20.00
CA SER A 213 -11.35 5.22 20.52
C SER A 213 -12.80 4.81 20.18
N ARG A 214 -13.62 5.75 19.69
CA ARG A 214 -15.06 5.53 19.44
C ARG A 214 -15.51 5.82 18.00
N THR A 215 -14.71 6.59 17.23
CA THR A 215 -15.09 6.99 15.86
C THR A 215 -13.94 6.77 14.89
N PRO A 216 -14.21 6.19 13.71
CA PRO A 216 -13.19 6.07 12.67
C PRO A 216 -12.75 7.47 12.20
N CYS A 217 -11.54 7.54 11.66
CA CYS A 217 -11.05 8.73 10.99
C CYS A 217 -11.95 9.04 9.77
N ARG A 218 -12.27 10.32 9.55
CA ARG A 218 -13.13 10.75 8.45
C ARG A 218 -12.75 12.12 7.92
N VAL A 219 -13.10 12.36 6.69
CA VAL A 219 -12.95 13.68 6.05
C VAL A 219 -14.28 14.08 5.39
N THR A 220 -14.62 15.35 5.48
CA THR A 220 -15.76 15.94 4.75
C THR A 220 -15.21 16.69 3.54
N VAL A 221 -15.67 16.30 2.35
CA VAL A 221 -15.25 16.86 1.06
C VAL A 221 -16.48 17.50 0.42
N ALA A 222 -16.36 18.76 0.02
CA ALA A 222 -17.40 19.49 -0.70
C ALA A 222 -16.89 19.86 -2.10
N ALA A 223 -17.77 19.85 -3.10
CA ALA A 223 -17.48 20.40 -4.42
C ALA A 223 -17.27 21.91 -4.32
N ARG A 224 -16.37 22.45 -5.16
CA ARG A 224 -16.16 23.90 -5.32
C ARG A 224 -17.09 24.48 -6.36
#